data_8e24323c245659d4e0d1089445f90374
#
_entry.id   8e24323c245659d4e0d1089445f90374
#
_cell.length_a   1.000
_cell.length_b   1.000
_cell.length_c   1.000
_cell.angle_alpha   90.00
_cell.angle_beta   90.00
_cell.angle_gamma   90.00
#
_symmetry.space_group_name_H-M   'P 1'
#
loop_
_entity.id
_entity.type
_entity.pdbx_description
1 polymer ?
#
loop_
_entity_poly.entity_id
_entity_poly.type
_entity_poly.pdbx_seq_one_letter_code
_entity_poly.pdbx_strand_id
1 'polypeptide(L)'
;MEGPAAGSGHRVLRIAGLLLVGTGALLAGFGALSAWVEVGLVGSSVDVITPEELGVDRPEGIVVLALAVVAIVAALMTRSGADAARDRAAVVATVAGIAIVLACMLMVTLGTRRFETATIDRIKALPEATRPPEELIDGIAELTEARLRGGVWLSLGGGIVVVVGGVTTGAWARRIRPARAEQPVRP
;
A
#
# COMPACT_ATOMS: atom_id res chain seq x y z
N MET A 1 43.92 13.72 -16.93
CA MET A 1 43.14 14.13 -15.78
C MET A 1 41.74 13.48 -15.94
N GLU A 2 41.57 12.32 -15.40
CA GLU A 2 40.27 11.59 -15.44
C GLU A 2 39.39 12.10 -14.29
N GLY A 3 38.23 12.60 -14.66
CA GLY A 3 37.28 13.11 -13.69
C GLY A 3 36.55 11.97 -12.94
N PRO A 4 36.57 11.92 -11.59
CA PRO A 4 35.97 10.86 -10.79
C PRO A 4 34.43 10.96 -10.64
N ALA A 5 33.75 11.80 -11.42
CA ALA A 5 32.37 12.23 -11.12
C ALA A 5 31.26 11.33 -11.68
N ALA A 6 31.49 10.52 -12.71
CA ALA A 6 30.42 9.78 -13.37
C ALA A 6 29.95 8.51 -12.62
N GLY A 7 30.81 7.89 -11.82
CA GLY A 7 30.52 6.65 -11.11
C GLY A 7 29.72 6.79 -9.81
N SER A 8 29.83 7.93 -9.14
CA SER A 8 29.22 8.17 -7.82
C SER A 8 27.71 8.42 -7.91
N GLY A 9 27.26 9.20 -8.89
CA GLY A 9 25.85 9.54 -9.06
C GLY A 9 24.97 8.32 -9.35
N HIS A 10 25.51 7.31 -10.04
CA HIS A 10 24.78 6.08 -10.37
C HIS A 10 24.55 5.17 -9.15
N ARG A 11 25.51 5.12 -8.23
CA ARG A 11 25.34 4.35 -6.97
C ARG A 11 24.33 5.01 -6.06
N VAL A 12 24.33 6.32 -5.97
CA VAL A 12 23.39 7.10 -5.14
C VAL A 12 21.95 6.87 -5.59
N LEU A 13 21.64 7.00 -6.89
CA LEU A 13 20.31 6.79 -7.43
C LEU A 13 19.79 5.36 -7.19
N ARG A 14 20.67 4.37 -7.32
CA ARG A 14 20.31 2.97 -7.05
C ARG A 14 19.97 2.77 -5.57
N ILE A 15 20.81 3.25 -4.67
CA ILE A 15 20.60 3.11 -3.22
C ILE A 15 19.32 3.86 -2.83
N ALA A 16 19.12 5.07 -3.33
CA ALA A 16 17.91 5.86 -3.08
C ALA A 16 16.64 5.12 -3.55
N GLY A 17 16.63 4.56 -4.75
CA GLY A 17 15.49 3.79 -5.26
C GLY A 17 15.17 2.56 -4.40
N LEU A 18 16.20 1.82 -3.97
CA LEU A 18 16.03 0.68 -3.07
C LEU A 18 15.51 1.07 -1.69
N LEU A 19 16.02 2.16 -1.12
CA LEU A 19 15.56 2.68 0.16
C LEU A 19 14.10 3.14 0.06
N LEU A 20 13.72 3.80 -1.03
CA LEU A 20 12.33 4.20 -1.26
C LEU A 20 11.41 2.99 -1.35
N VAL A 21 11.75 1.97 -2.14
CA VAL A 21 10.92 0.75 -2.21
C VAL A 21 10.80 0.09 -0.85
N GLY A 22 11.91 -0.08 -0.12
CA GLY A 22 11.91 -0.70 1.21
C GLY A 22 11.08 0.08 2.22
N THR A 23 11.32 1.39 2.33
CA THR A 23 10.58 2.26 3.26
C THR A 23 9.09 2.32 2.89
N GLY A 24 8.76 2.48 1.61
CA GLY A 24 7.37 2.50 1.15
C GLY A 24 6.63 1.19 1.44
N ALA A 25 7.29 0.05 1.21
CA ALA A 25 6.71 -1.26 1.50
C ALA A 25 6.50 -1.49 3.01
N LEU A 26 7.43 -1.03 3.86
CA LEU A 26 7.26 -1.08 5.32
C LEU A 26 6.10 -0.20 5.77
N LEU A 27 5.98 1.02 5.24
CA LEU A 27 4.86 1.91 5.54
C LEU A 27 3.52 1.30 5.10
N ALA A 28 3.46 0.72 3.90
CA ALA A 28 2.25 0.06 3.40
C ALA A 28 1.87 -1.16 4.26
N GLY A 29 2.83 -1.99 4.62
CA GLY A 29 2.61 -3.16 5.48
C GLY A 29 2.17 -2.77 6.89
N PHE A 30 2.84 -1.78 7.51
CA PHE A 30 2.45 -1.27 8.82
C PHE A 30 1.06 -0.62 8.78
N GLY A 31 0.75 0.13 7.73
CA GLY A 31 -0.59 0.68 7.52
C GLY A 31 -1.66 -0.41 7.41
N ALA A 32 -1.37 -1.52 6.73
CA ALA A 32 -2.29 -2.66 6.63
C ALA A 32 -2.54 -3.35 7.97
N LEU A 33 -1.58 -3.31 8.89
CA LEU A 33 -1.71 -3.83 10.27
C LEU A 33 -2.36 -2.82 11.24
N SER A 34 -2.58 -1.59 10.81
CA SER A 34 -3.19 -0.52 11.61
C SER A 34 -4.69 -0.42 11.36
N ALA A 35 -5.40 0.33 12.21
CA ALA A 35 -6.84 0.58 12.04
C ALA A 35 -7.13 1.32 10.73
N TRP A 36 -8.06 0.78 9.94
CA TRP A 36 -8.48 1.33 8.65
C TRP A 36 -9.82 2.04 8.74
N VAL A 37 -10.75 1.46 9.48
CA VAL A 37 -12.11 1.99 9.61
C VAL A 37 -12.55 1.97 11.06
N GLU A 38 -13.26 2.99 11.44
CA GLU A 38 -13.92 3.14 12.72
C GLU A 38 -15.37 3.59 12.46
N VAL A 39 -16.29 3.10 13.28
CA VAL A 39 -17.67 3.55 13.26
C VAL A 39 -17.85 4.58 14.36
N GLY A 40 -18.26 5.78 13.99
CA GLY A 40 -18.59 6.85 14.91
C GLY A 40 -20.07 7.24 14.79
N LEU A 41 -20.62 7.84 15.84
CA LEU A 41 -21.92 8.50 15.78
C LEU A 41 -21.74 9.91 15.21
N VAL A 42 -22.60 10.30 14.28
CA VAL A 42 -22.62 11.63 13.68
C VAL A 42 -22.79 12.68 14.79
N GLY A 43 -21.87 13.62 14.87
CA GLY A 43 -21.92 14.74 15.82
C GLY A 43 -21.48 14.43 17.25
N SER A 44 -21.05 13.21 17.58
CA SER A 44 -20.49 12.90 18.90
C SER A 44 -18.96 12.81 18.86
N SER A 45 -18.31 13.40 19.85
CA SER A 45 -16.90 13.18 20.15
C SER A 45 -16.68 11.92 21.01
N VAL A 46 -17.76 11.19 21.31
CA VAL A 46 -17.71 9.96 22.09
C VAL A 46 -17.35 8.83 21.15
N ASP A 47 -16.18 8.27 21.33
CA ASP A 47 -15.80 6.99 20.71
C ASP A 47 -16.78 5.94 21.21
N VAL A 48 -17.78 5.61 20.39
CA VAL A 48 -18.62 4.45 20.65
C VAL A 48 -17.67 3.27 20.54
N ILE A 49 -17.69 2.39 21.55
CA ILE A 49 -16.86 1.17 21.63
C ILE A 49 -17.28 0.24 20.49
N THR A 50 -16.86 0.59 19.29
CA THR A 50 -16.94 -0.31 18.14
C THR A 50 -15.54 -0.89 17.93
N PRO A 51 -15.41 -2.19 17.69
CA PRO A 51 -14.12 -2.77 17.42
C PRO A 51 -13.49 -2.07 16.22
N GLU A 52 -12.30 -1.51 16.44
CA GLU A 52 -11.47 -0.98 15.35
C GLU A 52 -11.19 -2.14 14.39
N GLU A 53 -11.58 -2.01 13.12
CA GLU A 53 -11.19 -3.00 12.12
C GLU A 53 -9.81 -2.66 11.58
N LEU A 54 -8.87 -3.59 11.78
CA LEU A 54 -7.55 -3.52 11.20
C LEU A 54 -7.62 -3.73 9.68
N GLY A 55 -6.66 -3.22 8.95
CA GLY A 55 -6.59 -3.48 7.51
C GLY A 55 -6.59 -4.97 7.19
N VAL A 56 -5.88 -5.78 7.97
CA VAL A 56 -5.80 -7.25 7.75
C VAL A 56 -7.09 -8.01 8.05
N ASP A 57 -8.07 -7.42 8.70
CA ASP A 57 -9.39 -8.02 8.87
C ASP A 57 -10.22 -7.95 7.58
N ARG A 58 -9.67 -7.28 6.54
CA ARG A 58 -10.28 -7.07 5.24
C ARG A 58 -9.45 -7.66 4.11
N PRO A 59 -10.08 -8.18 3.07
CA PRO A 59 -9.38 -8.76 1.92
C PRO A 59 -8.45 -7.75 1.25
N GLU A 60 -8.84 -6.46 1.18
CA GLU A 60 -8.03 -5.40 0.60
C GLU A 60 -6.74 -5.18 1.38
N GLY A 61 -6.79 -5.21 2.71
CA GLY A 61 -5.61 -5.04 3.55
C GLY A 61 -4.69 -6.26 3.53
N ILE A 62 -5.24 -7.47 3.42
CA ILE A 62 -4.44 -8.69 3.20
C ILE A 62 -3.68 -8.57 1.86
N VAL A 63 -4.34 -8.09 0.81
CA VAL A 63 -3.72 -7.86 -0.51
C VAL A 63 -2.61 -6.82 -0.38
N VAL A 64 -2.84 -5.70 0.32
CA VAL A 64 -1.82 -4.66 0.56
C VAL A 64 -0.60 -5.25 1.28
N LEU A 65 -0.81 -6.06 2.33
CA LEU A 65 0.27 -6.70 3.07
C LEU A 65 1.06 -7.66 2.18
N ALA A 66 0.40 -8.50 1.41
CA ALA A 66 1.04 -9.41 0.47
C ALA A 66 1.87 -8.68 -0.59
N LEU A 67 1.33 -7.59 -1.16
CA LEU A 67 2.03 -6.75 -2.14
C LEU A 67 3.22 -6.01 -1.53
N ALA A 68 3.14 -5.59 -0.26
CA ALA A 68 4.25 -5.00 0.47
C ALA A 68 5.42 -6.02 0.60
N VAL A 69 5.11 -7.28 0.93
CA VAL A 69 6.10 -8.36 0.97
C VAL A 69 6.72 -8.58 -0.42
N VAL A 70 5.91 -8.63 -1.47
CA VAL A 70 6.40 -8.77 -2.86
C VAL A 70 7.35 -7.62 -3.22
N ALA A 71 7.03 -6.37 -2.85
CA ALA A 71 7.88 -5.22 -3.10
C ALA A 71 9.22 -5.32 -2.35
N ILE A 72 9.23 -5.81 -1.09
CA ILE A 72 10.46 -6.05 -0.32
C ILE A 72 11.31 -7.12 -1.00
N VAL A 73 10.72 -8.25 -1.40
CA VAL A 73 11.44 -9.33 -2.10
C VAL A 73 12.04 -8.82 -3.42
N ALA A 74 11.26 -8.05 -4.21
CA ALA A 74 11.75 -7.42 -5.42
C ALA A 74 12.94 -6.48 -5.14
N ALA A 75 12.88 -5.67 -4.09
CA ALA A 75 13.99 -4.81 -3.68
C ALA A 75 15.25 -5.61 -3.32
N LEU A 76 15.11 -6.74 -2.61
CA LEU A 76 16.23 -7.62 -2.27
C LEU A 76 16.84 -8.29 -3.52
N MET A 77 16.01 -8.72 -4.48
CA MET A 77 16.47 -9.33 -5.74
C MET A 77 17.30 -8.36 -6.60
N THR A 78 17.09 -7.04 -6.49
CA THR A 78 17.91 -6.05 -7.19
C THR A 78 19.35 -6.00 -6.67
N ARG A 79 19.63 -6.52 -5.46
CA ARG A 79 20.98 -6.55 -4.87
C ARG A 79 21.89 -7.61 -5.49
N SER A 80 21.35 -8.79 -5.79
CA SER A 80 22.12 -10.01 -6.08
C SER A 80 22.04 -10.47 -7.54
N GLY A 81 21.21 -9.86 -8.39
CA GLY A 81 20.89 -10.41 -9.70
C GLY A 81 21.70 -9.83 -10.88
N ALA A 82 21.70 -10.56 -11.98
CA ALA A 82 22.10 -10.10 -13.29
C ALA A 82 21.23 -8.89 -13.74
N ASP A 83 21.71 -8.09 -14.68
CA ASP A 83 21.04 -6.85 -15.11
C ASP A 83 19.55 -7.08 -15.52
N ALA A 84 19.27 -8.20 -16.20
CA ALA A 84 17.90 -8.58 -16.57
C ALA A 84 16.98 -8.88 -15.36
N ALA A 85 17.53 -9.46 -14.29
CA ALA A 85 16.77 -9.72 -13.07
C ALA A 85 16.44 -8.42 -12.33
N ARG A 86 17.34 -7.45 -12.37
CA ARG A 86 17.12 -6.12 -11.77
C ARG A 86 16.01 -5.34 -12.48
N ASP A 87 15.97 -5.38 -13.82
CA ASP A 87 14.90 -4.73 -14.59
C ASP A 87 13.54 -5.33 -14.23
N ARG A 88 13.44 -6.65 -14.16
CA ARG A 88 12.21 -7.35 -13.75
C ARG A 88 11.79 -6.98 -12.33
N ALA A 89 12.75 -6.95 -11.40
CA ALA A 89 12.48 -6.59 -10.01
C ALA A 89 11.97 -5.14 -9.88
N ALA A 90 12.53 -4.20 -10.63
CA ALA A 90 12.04 -2.82 -10.67
C ALA A 90 10.60 -2.71 -11.20
N VAL A 91 10.27 -3.47 -12.25
CA VAL A 91 8.91 -3.56 -12.79
C VAL A 91 7.96 -4.16 -11.76
N VAL A 92 8.35 -5.28 -11.13
CA VAL A 92 7.53 -5.94 -10.10
C VAL A 92 7.26 -5.00 -8.93
N ALA A 93 8.27 -4.28 -8.43
CA ALA A 93 8.09 -3.30 -7.36
C ALA A 93 7.12 -2.18 -7.77
N THR A 94 7.26 -1.65 -8.99
CA THR A 94 6.37 -0.59 -9.50
C THR A 94 4.93 -1.08 -9.60
N VAL A 95 4.70 -2.27 -10.17
CA VAL A 95 3.37 -2.87 -10.29
C VAL A 95 2.77 -3.15 -8.92
N ALA A 96 3.55 -3.68 -7.97
CA ALA A 96 3.10 -3.90 -6.61
C ALA A 96 2.68 -2.58 -5.94
N GLY A 97 3.46 -1.51 -6.10
CA GLY A 97 3.11 -0.18 -5.58
C GLY A 97 1.82 0.37 -6.18
N ILE A 98 1.62 0.26 -7.50
CA ILE A 98 0.37 0.65 -8.17
C ILE A 98 -0.82 -0.16 -7.62
N ALA A 99 -0.66 -1.47 -7.46
CA ALA A 99 -1.71 -2.33 -6.94
C ALA A 99 -2.07 -1.99 -5.49
N ILE A 100 -1.10 -1.62 -4.63
CA ILE A 100 -1.34 -1.10 -3.27
C ILE A 100 -2.20 0.17 -3.34
N VAL A 101 -1.81 1.14 -4.17
CA VAL A 101 -2.56 2.40 -4.34
C VAL A 101 -3.99 2.12 -4.78
N LEU A 102 -4.19 1.24 -5.77
CA LEU A 102 -5.52 0.88 -6.25
C LEU A 102 -6.36 0.19 -5.18
N ALA A 103 -5.78 -0.74 -4.39
CA ALA A 103 -6.48 -1.41 -3.30
C ALA A 103 -6.93 -0.40 -2.22
N CYS A 104 -6.05 0.55 -1.84
CA CYS A 104 -6.41 1.60 -0.90
C CYS A 104 -7.49 2.54 -1.46
N MET A 105 -7.40 2.94 -2.73
CA MET A 105 -8.41 3.77 -3.40
C MET A 105 -9.75 3.06 -3.48
N LEU A 106 -9.77 1.76 -3.79
CA LEU A 106 -10.99 0.95 -3.79
C LEU A 106 -11.64 0.94 -2.40
N MET A 107 -10.83 0.81 -1.34
CA MET A 107 -11.31 0.87 0.03
C MET A 107 -11.89 2.26 0.38
N VAL A 108 -11.22 3.34 -0.02
CA VAL A 108 -11.69 4.71 0.23
C VAL A 108 -13.02 4.98 -0.49
N THR A 109 -13.21 4.46 -1.70
CA THR A 109 -14.40 4.76 -2.53
C THR A 109 -15.58 3.83 -2.27
N LEU A 110 -15.34 2.55 -2.03
CA LEU A 110 -16.38 1.54 -1.90
C LEU A 110 -16.46 0.91 -0.50
N GLY A 111 -15.35 0.92 0.24
CA GLY A 111 -15.22 0.22 1.51
C GLY A 111 -16.09 0.80 2.61
N THR A 112 -16.23 2.11 2.69
CA THR A 112 -17.06 2.79 3.71
C THR A 112 -18.53 2.39 3.58
N ARG A 113 -19.09 2.43 2.38
CA ARG A 113 -20.49 2.04 2.14
C ARG A 113 -20.76 0.56 2.43
N ARG A 114 -19.85 -0.33 2.04
CA ARG A 114 -19.96 -1.75 2.35
C ARG A 114 -19.88 -2.03 3.83
N PHE A 115 -19.11 -1.23 4.56
CA PHE A 115 -18.96 -1.37 6.00
C PHE A 115 -20.24 -0.97 6.74
N GLU A 116 -20.85 0.14 6.39
CA GLU A 116 -22.14 0.59 6.92
C GLU A 116 -23.20 -0.49 6.72
N THR A 117 -23.33 -1.00 5.49
CA THR A 117 -24.29 -2.06 5.17
C THR A 117 -24.02 -3.34 5.97
N ALA A 118 -22.77 -3.80 6.06
CA ALA A 118 -22.41 -5.01 6.78
C ALA A 118 -22.66 -4.87 8.31
N THR A 119 -22.48 -3.68 8.87
CA THR A 119 -22.77 -3.43 10.29
C THR A 119 -24.28 -3.51 10.56
N ILE A 120 -25.11 -2.92 9.71
CA ILE A 120 -26.56 -2.99 9.80
C ILE A 120 -27.04 -4.44 9.64
N ASP A 121 -26.50 -5.17 8.68
CA ASP A 121 -26.83 -6.58 8.46
C ASP A 121 -26.48 -7.46 9.67
N ARG A 122 -25.35 -7.20 10.33
CA ARG A 122 -24.98 -7.87 11.59
C ARG A 122 -25.98 -7.59 12.72
N ILE A 123 -26.45 -6.35 12.85
CA ILE A 123 -27.45 -5.98 13.85
C ILE A 123 -28.78 -6.67 13.54
N LYS A 124 -29.19 -6.72 12.28
CA LYS A 124 -30.42 -7.43 11.84
C LYS A 124 -30.32 -8.95 12.02
N ALA A 125 -29.14 -9.53 11.98
CA ALA A 125 -28.90 -10.94 12.19
C ALA A 125 -28.87 -11.38 13.67
N LEU A 126 -28.97 -10.44 14.63
CA LEU A 126 -29.07 -10.78 16.03
C LEU A 126 -30.36 -11.56 16.34
N PRO A 127 -30.33 -12.49 17.34
CA PRO A 127 -31.53 -13.18 17.80
C PRO A 127 -32.61 -12.20 18.21
N GLU A 128 -33.88 -12.52 17.96
CA GLU A 128 -35.04 -11.64 18.26
C GLU A 128 -35.03 -11.09 19.70
N ALA A 129 -34.59 -11.89 20.68
CA ALA A 129 -34.51 -11.48 22.07
C ALA A 129 -33.49 -10.36 22.37
N THR A 130 -32.52 -10.15 21.47
CA THR A 130 -31.43 -9.16 21.62
C THR A 130 -31.43 -8.12 20.49
N ARG A 131 -32.33 -8.30 19.50
CA ARG A 131 -32.43 -7.39 18.36
C ARG A 131 -33.14 -6.10 18.79
N PRO A 132 -32.55 -4.91 18.50
CA PRO A 132 -33.26 -3.65 18.69
C PRO A 132 -34.52 -3.58 17.79
N PRO A 133 -35.55 -2.81 18.18
CA PRO A 133 -36.68 -2.51 17.29
C PRO A 133 -36.21 -1.94 15.95
N GLU A 134 -36.93 -2.25 14.86
CA GLU A 134 -36.54 -1.80 13.51
C GLU A 134 -36.40 -0.28 13.39
N GLU A 135 -37.29 0.46 14.04
CA GLU A 135 -37.24 1.93 14.09
C GLU A 135 -35.93 2.46 14.70
N LEU A 136 -35.37 1.71 15.66
CA LEU A 136 -34.11 2.05 16.31
C LEU A 136 -32.91 1.65 15.42
N ILE A 137 -33.02 0.58 14.65
CA ILE A 137 -31.99 0.17 13.68
C ILE A 137 -31.89 1.23 12.56
N ASP A 138 -33.00 1.71 12.05
CA ASP A 138 -33.02 2.73 11.01
C ASP A 138 -32.48 4.07 11.56
N GLY A 139 -32.83 4.44 12.78
CA GLY A 139 -32.24 5.61 13.45
C GLY A 139 -30.73 5.48 13.70
N ILE A 140 -30.26 4.29 14.07
CA ILE A 140 -28.81 4.02 14.21
C ILE A 140 -28.13 4.12 12.84
N ALA A 141 -28.74 3.60 11.78
CA ALA A 141 -28.19 3.67 10.43
C ALA A 141 -27.98 5.11 9.94
N GLU A 142 -28.95 6.01 10.24
CA GLU A 142 -28.82 7.44 9.90
C GLU A 142 -27.75 8.16 10.72
N LEU A 143 -27.52 7.71 11.97
CA LEU A 143 -26.55 8.34 12.89
C LEU A 143 -25.15 7.73 12.82
N THR A 144 -24.97 6.67 12.04
CA THR A 144 -23.69 5.95 11.96
C THR A 144 -22.89 6.42 10.76
N GLU A 145 -21.67 6.87 10.98
CA GLU A 145 -20.74 7.28 9.94
C GLU A 145 -19.45 6.44 10.03
N ALA A 146 -19.09 5.80 8.91
CA ALA A 146 -17.82 5.12 8.81
C ALA A 146 -16.69 6.13 8.55
N ARG A 147 -15.74 6.21 9.46
CA ARG A 147 -14.58 7.12 9.37
C ARG A 147 -13.32 6.33 8.99
N LEU A 148 -12.59 6.85 8.01
CA LEU A 148 -11.29 6.30 7.62
C LEU A 148 -10.23 6.70 8.64
N ARG A 149 -9.48 5.72 9.13
CA ARG A 149 -8.35 5.90 10.05
C ARG A 149 -7.01 6.02 9.31
N GLY A 150 -5.98 6.35 10.07
CA GLY A 150 -4.64 6.61 9.55
C GLY A 150 -3.99 5.44 8.82
N GLY A 151 -4.39 4.19 9.12
CA GLY A 151 -3.81 2.99 8.49
C GLY A 151 -3.96 2.94 6.98
N VAL A 152 -5.15 3.29 6.44
CA VAL A 152 -5.37 3.32 4.98
C VAL A 152 -4.52 4.40 4.30
N TRP A 153 -4.38 5.57 4.91
CA TRP A 153 -3.58 6.67 4.38
C TRP A 153 -2.09 6.36 4.43
N LEU A 154 -1.63 5.67 5.48
CA LEU A 154 -0.26 5.21 5.61
C LEU A 154 0.07 4.16 4.53
N SER A 155 -0.85 3.22 4.27
CA SER A 155 -0.72 2.24 3.20
C SER A 155 -0.70 2.89 1.82
N LEU A 156 -1.57 3.87 1.58
CA LEU A 156 -1.64 4.63 0.32
C LEU A 156 -0.32 5.38 0.08
N GLY A 157 0.15 6.13 1.08
CA GLY A 157 1.42 6.85 1.01
C GLY A 157 2.60 5.90 0.79
N GLY A 158 2.63 4.77 1.49
CA GLY A 158 3.61 3.71 1.29
C GLY A 158 3.63 3.17 -0.14
N GLY A 159 2.44 2.89 -0.71
CA GLY A 159 2.30 2.46 -2.10
C GLY A 159 2.85 3.47 -3.11
N ILE A 160 2.58 4.76 -2.93
CA ILE A 160 3.13 5.83 -3.77
C ILE A 160 4.67 5.85 -3.70
N VAL A 161 5.24 5.73 -2.51
CA VAL A 161 6.70 5.71 -2.30
C VAL A 161 7.32 4.48 -2.99
N VAL A 162 6.66 3.31 -2.95
CA VAL A 162 7.10 2.10 -3.69
C VAL A 162 7.11 2.36 -5.20
N VAL A 163 6.08 2.99 -5.76
CA VAL A 163 6.03 3.34 -7.19
C VAL A 163 7.20 4.23 -7.57
N VAL A 164 7.42 5.31 -6.82
CA VAL A 164 8.52 6.25 -7.08
C VAL A 164 9.88 5.53 -7.01
N GLY A 165 10.09 4.69 -6.00
CA GLY A 165 11.30 3.91 -5.84
C GLY A 165 11.53 2.90 -6.97
N GLY A 166 10.48 2.20 -7.41
CA GLY A 166 10.51 1.24 -8.51
C GLY A 166 10.84 1.91 -9.84
N VAL A 167 10.17 3.04 -10.16
CA VAL A 167 10.43 3.84 -11.37
C VAL A 167 11.87 4.37 -11.38
N THR A 168 12.34 4.90 -10.25
CA THR A 168 13.72 5.42 -10.11
C THR A 168 14.74 4.32 -10.37
N THR A 169 14.51 3.12 -9.82
CA THR A 169 15.38 1.95 -10.03
C THR A 169 15.36 1.49 -11.48
N GLY A 170 14.19 1.46 -12.14
CA GLY A 170 14.03 1.06 -13.55
C GLY A 170 14.59 2.07 -14.55
N ALA A 171 14.41 3.36 -14.30
CA ALA A 171 14.98 4.42 -15.14
C ALA A 171 16.51 4.38 -15.15
N TRP A 172 17.12 4.08 -14.00
CA TRP A 172 18.56 3.89 -13.89
C TRP A 172 19.04 2.70 -14.73
N ALA A 173 18.37 1.57 -14.68
CA ALA A 173 18.76 0.36 -15.41
C ALA A 173 18.77 0.58 -16.94
N ARG A 174 17.83 1.36 -17.47
CA ARG A 174 17.73 1.69 -18.89
C ARG A 174 18.85 2.61 -19.38
N ARG A 175 19.38 3.51 -18.54
CA ARG A 175 20.45 4.44 -18.93
C ARG A 175 21.81 3.78 -19.07
N ILE A 176 22.03 2.61 -18.46
CA ILE A 176 23.33 1.90 -18.52
C ILE A 176 23.46 1.03 -19.77
N ARG A 177 22.34 0.57 -20.36
CA ARG A 177 22.37 -0.32 -21.54
C ARG A 177 23.11 0.24 -22.77
N PRO A 178 22.89 1.50 -23.23
CA PRO A 178 23.57 2.00 -24.43
C PRO A 178 25.09 2.09 -24.25
N ALA A 179 25.60 2.46 -23.07
CA ALA A 179 27.03 2.62 -22.83
C ALA A 179 27.85 1.31 -22.92
N ARG A 180 27.21 0.15 -22.69
CA ARG A 180 27.86 -1.17 -22.81
C ARG A 180 27.86 -1.73 -24.23
N ALA A 181 26.84 -1.35 -25.04
CA ALA A 181 26.74 -1.83 -26.43
C ALA A 181 27.77 -1.20 -27.35
N GLU A 182 28.35 -0.05 -26.99
CA GLU A 182 29.33 0.70 -27.77
C GLU A 182 30.81 0.32 -27.47
N GLN A 183 31.06 -0.57 -26.50
CA GLN A 183 32.42 -1.01 -26.27
C GLN A 183 32.82 -2.04 -27.36
N PRO A 184 33.73 -1.68 -28.30
CA PRO A 184 34.21 -2.61 -29.29
C PRO A 184 34.91 -3.77 -28.59
N VAL A 185 34.55 -4.99 -28.99
CA VAL A 185 35.27 -6.20 -28.58
C VAL A 185 36.72 -5.99 -29.00
N ARG A 186 37.61 -5.72 -28.05
CA ARG A 186 39.05 -5.69 -28.31
C ARG A 186 39.47 -7.11 -28.66
N PRO A 187 40.16 -7.29 -29.83
CA PRO A 187 40.68 -8.56 -30.26
C PRO A 187 41.73 -9.08 -29.28
#